data_e262c780872dffe0274f43c26eaf7f3b
#
_entry.id   e262c780872dffe0274f43c26eaf7f3b
#
_cell.length_a   1.000
_cell.length_b   1.000
_cell.length_c   1.000
_cell.angle_alpha   90.00
_cell.angle_beta   90.00
_cell.angle_gamma   90.00
#
_symmetry.space_group_name_H-M   'P 1'
#
loop_
_entity.id
_entity.type
_entity.pdbx_description
1 polymer ?
#
loop_
_entity_poly.entity_id
_entity_poly.type
_entity_poly.pdbx_seq_one_letter_code
_entity_poly.pdbx_strand_id
1 'polypeptide(L)'
;MASFNTEQQKAISAGADKNILISAGAGSGKTKTLTERVFSLIDQGKVKPSELLVRTFTNNAAHERKERIVARFEKAEKSEKDPVKKKRYKKLSDERLSSHVQTFDSFSQYLAVSYASELGISPNITIADETVRETRKQVLLDELLKETYLDKDKSKALFELVHSLTMQNDNVLRKIILDIDDKRSSITEEEKNKFFYDYENTYLSDEVLSRFKQDYISNTKEKIKHGLVYSYLLSNFYSSCNDKEKDVPVRLANSRLNNDVLYRLRYNELPFISETEQKRYRAYLDLLQKEGDSFILSLANFVQDNKELFAITRREKKLFGGPNKGEGFFYRKERIHGQKAIIFPITGDPQELISRAKERKEPILFLLSLVKELEKRVEDFKKVSNSFTFADVDKRALSLLTDNKYKDIADEIRERFTYIRVDVYQDTNDAQELFLAALRK
;
A
#
# COMPACT_ATOMS: atom_id res chain seq x y z
N MET A 1 -34.59 35.62 6.63
CA MET A 1 -33.88 34.33 6.49
C MET A 1 -33.07 34.38 5.21
N ALA A 2 -31.80 34.05 5.21
CA ALA A 2 -31.05 33.94 3.95
C ALA A 2 -31.69 32.83 3.09
N SER A 3 -32.18 33.19 1.93
CA SER A 3 -32.80 32.27 0.98
C SER A 3 -31.75 31.33 0.41
N PHE A 4 -32.13 30.07 0.19
CA PHE A 4 -31.29 29.13 -0.55
C PHE A 4 -31.21 29.55 -2.03
N ASN A 5 -30.04 29.48 -2.62
CA ASN A 5 -29.90 29.71 -4.06
C ASN A 5 -30.46 28.52 -4.87
N THR A 6 -30.54 28.66 -6.18
CA THR A 6 -31.15 27.67 -7.08
C THR A 6 -30.48 26.31 -7.01
N GLU A 7 -29.13 26.26 -6.88
CA GLU A 7 -28.37 25.00 -6.79
C GLU A 7 -28.59 24.34 -5.44
N GLN A 8 -28.60 25.12 -4.35
CA GLN A 8 -28.90 24.58 -3.02
C GLN A 8 -30.32 24.02 -2.96
N GLN A 9 -31.30 24.70 -3.59
CA GLN A 9 -32.68 24.23 -3.68
C GLN A 9 -32.77 22.90 -4.46
N LYS A 10 -32.07 22.79 -5.59
CA LYS A 10 -31.97 21.53 -6.35
C LYS A 10 -31.39 20.39 -5.47
N ALA A 11 -30.34 20.69 -4.71
CA ALA A 11 -29.74 19.70 -3.82
C ALA A 11 -30.70 19.29 -2.69
N ILE A 12 -31.48 20.21 -2.13
CA ILE A 12 -32.43 19.92 -1.06
C ILE A 12 -33.63 19.11 -1.58
N SER A 13 -34.13 19.40 -2.76
CA SER A 13 -35.36 18.81 -3.34
C SER A 13 -35.11 17.50 -4.09
N ALA A 14 -33.87 17.17 -4.40
CA ALA A 14 -33.53 15.94 -5.13
C ALA A 14 -34.04 14.69 -4.41
N GLY A 15 -34.49 13.68 -5.16
CA GLY A 15 -35.03 12.42 -4.62
C GLY A 15 -34.06 11.66 -3.72
N ALA A 16 -34.61 10.82 -2.84
CA ALA A 16 -33.81 9.96 -1.97
C ALA A 16 -33.11 8.80 -2.75
N ASP A 17 -33.64 8.49 -3.93
CA ASP A 17 -33.17 7.47 -4.88
C ASP A 17 -31.94 7.88 -5.69
N LYS A 18 -31.46 9.12 -5.55
CA LYS A 18 -30.35 9.65 -6.35
C LYS A 18 -29.06 9.79 -5.55
N ASN A 19 -27.96 9.35 -6.15
CA ASN A 19 -26.63 9.68 -5.68
C ASN A 19 -26.32 11.15 -6.00
N ILE A 20 -25.96 11.94 -4.99
CA ILE A 20 -25.73 13.38 -5.12
C ILE A 20 -24.36 13.71 -4.57
N LEU A 21 -23.52 14.31 -5.39
CA LEU A 21 -22.26 14.92 -4.99
C LEU A 21 -22.44 16.43 -4.90
N ILE A 22 -22.20 17.01 -3.71
CA ILE A 22 -22.23 18.44 -3.49
C ILE A 22 -20.82 18.98 -3.39
N SER A 23 -20.33 19.59 -4.48
CA SER A 23 -19.05 20.28 -4.52
C SER A 23 -19.26 21.78 -4.28
N ALA A 24 -18.62 22.32 -3.25
CA ALA A 24 -18.72 23.72 -2.91
C ALA A 24 -17.58 24.22 -2.03
N GLY A 25 -17.14 25.46 -2.20
CA GLY A 25 -16.07 26.08 -1.41
C GLY A 25 -16.39 26.24 0.08
N ALA A 26 -15.40 26.62 0.88
CA ALA A 26 -15.60 26.95 2.28
C ALA A 26 -16.57 28.15 2.41
N GLY A 27 -17.47 28.15 3.41
CA GLY A 27 -18.43 29.23 3.62
C GLY A 27 -19.64 29.23 2.68
N SER A 28 -19.72 28.37 1.68
CA SER A 28 -20.82 28.30 0.69
C SER A 28 -22.17 27.81 1.26
N GLY A 29 -22.23 27.48 2.53
CA GLY A 29 -23.48 26.99 3.16
C GLY A 29 -23.72 25.48 2.98
N LYS A 30 -22.69 24.66 2.62
CA LYS A 30 -22.81 23.21 2.50
C LYS A 30 -23.55 22.57 3.67
N THR A 31 -23.12 22.83 4.88
CA THR A 31 -23.75 22.28 6.10
C THR A 31 -25.22 22.66 6.24
N LYS A 32 -25.57 23.93 5.94
CA LYS A 32 -26.96 24.41 6.00
C LYS A 32 -27.83 23.70 4.96
N THR A 33 -27.36 23.58 3.72
CA THR A 33 -28.05 22.88 2.62
C THR A 33 -28.27 21.41 2.99
N LEU A 34 -27.28 20.78 3.57
CA LEU A 34 -27.33 19.39 3.94
C LEU A 34 -28.25 19.13 5.14
N THR A 35 -28.31 20.03 6.14
CA THR A 35 -29.26 19.96 7.25
C THR A 35 -30.67 20.08 6.74
N GLU A 36 -30.95 21.04 5.84
CA GLU A 36 -32.27 21.25 5.25
C GLU A 36 -32.72 20.07 4.37
N ARG A 37 -31.78 19.43 3.64
CA ARG A 37 -32.09 18.21 2.89
C ARG A 37 -32.53 17.07 3.80
N VAL A 38 -31.77 16.79 4.89
CA VAL A 38 -32.15 15.75 5.87
C VAL A 38 -33.50 16.04 6.47
N PHE A 39 -33.73 17.29 6.89
CA PHE A 39 -35.04 17.74 7.39
C PHE A 39 -36.15 17.49 6.36
N SER A 40 -35.97 17.91 5.11
CA SER A 40 -36.97 17.77 4.03
C SER A 40 -37.28 16.28 3.74
N LEU A 41 -36.31 15.39 3.71
CA LEU A 41 -36.52 13.95 3.48
C LEU A 41 -37.32 13.30 4.61
N ILE A 42 -37.01 13.63 5.86
CA ILE A 42 -37.72 13.12 7.02
C ILE A 42 -39.13 13.71 7.11
N ASP A 43 -39.26 15.01 6.84
CA ASP A 43 -40.57 15.71 6.86
C ASP A 43 -41.54 15.14 5.84
N GLN A 44 -41.06 14.89 4.61
CA GLN A 44 -41.81 14.26 3.53
C GLN A 44 -42.07 12.75 3.74
N GLY A 45 -41.55 12.16 4.83
CA GLY A 45 -41.71 10.73 5.10
C GLY A 45 -40.96 9.82 4.15
N LYS A 46 -40.01 10.37 3.38
CA LYS A 46 -39.18 9.58 2.43
C LYS A 46 -38.09 8.75 3.11
N VAL A 47 -37.65 9.20 4.27
CA VAL A 47 -36.59 8.52 5.08
C VAL A 47 -37.05 8.62 6.54
N LYS A 48 -36.97 7.49 7.26
CA LYS A 48 -37.14 7.52 8.71
C LYS A 48 -35.81 7.87 9.39
N PRO A 49 -35.82 8.52 10.56
CA PRO A 49 -34.58 8.84 11.30
C PRO A 49 -33.70 7.63 11.54
N SER A 50 -34.29 6.46 11.81
CA SER A 50 -33.57 5.20 12.04
C SER A 50 -32.88 4.62 10.78
N GLU A 51 -33.32 5.04 9.60
CA GLU A 51 -32.79 4.62 8.30
C GLU A 51 -31.69 5.57 7.79
N LEU A 52 -31.44 6.67 8.52
CA LEU A 52 -30.47 7.69 8.16
C LEU A 52 -29.11 7.40 8.79
N LEU A 53 -28.09 7.27 7.96
CA LEU A 53 -26.67 7.20 8.36
C LEU A 53 -25.94 8.46 7.86
N VAL A 54 -25.45 9.28 8.78
CA VAL A 54 -24.63 10.47 8.46
C VAL A 54 -23.23 10.23 8.99
N ARG A 55 -22.25 10.21 8.10
CA ARG A 55 -20.85 9.98 8.42
C ARG A 55 -20.09 11.29 8.44
N THR A 56 -19.28 11.46 9.47
CA THR A 56 -18.39 12.62 9.65
C THR A 56 -16.99 12.15 9.99
N PHE A 57 -16.02 13.05 9.88
CA PHE A 57 -14.62 12.74 10.15
C PHE A 57 -14.29 12.83 11.65
N THR A 58 -14.94 13.73 12.38
CA THR A 58 -14.66 13.95 13.81
C THR A 58 -15.93 13.84 14.65
N ASN A 59 -15.77 13.46 15.91
CA ASN A 59 -16.87 13.39 16.87
C ASN A 59 -17.52 14.77 17.11
N ASN A 60 -16.71 15.83 17.11
CA ASN A 60 -17.24 17.20 17.23
C ASN A 60 -18.11 17.55 16.02
N ALA A 61 -17.70 17.21 14.80
CA ALA A 61 -18.51 17.43 13.60
C ALA A 61 -19.81 16.60 13.65
N ALA A 62 -19.74 15.34 14.11
CA ALA A 62 -20.93 14.50 14.26
C ALA A 62 -21.92 15.12 15.25
N HIS A 63 -21.45 15.56 16.41
CA HIS A 63 -22.26 16.23 17.43
C HIS A 63 -22.88 17.53 16.87
N GLU A 64 -22.09 18.38 16.26
CA GLU A 64 -22.57 19.63 15.66
C GLU A 64 -23.64 19.38 14.58
N ARG A 65 -23.45 18.37 13.72
CA ARG A 65 -24.45 18.00 12.69
C ARG A 65 -25.75 17.54 13.33
N LYS A 66 -25.66 16.70 14.36
CA LYS A 66 -26.82 16.20 15.09
C LYS A 66 -27.61 17.36 15.74
N GLU A 67 -26.93 18.23 16.46
CA GLU A 67 -27.55 19.42 17.09
C GLU A 67 -28.21 20.34 16.07
N ARG A 68 -27.62 20.58 14.91
CA ARG A 68 -28.19 21.39 13.84
C ARG A 68 -29.44 20.77 13.25
N ILE A 69 -29.52 19.46 13.10
CA ILE A 69 -30.70 18.76 12.61
C ILE A 69 -31.79 18.83 13.65
N VAL A 70 -31.52 18.61 14.93
CA VAL A 70 -32.44 18.71 16.05
C VAL A 70 -33.02 20.14 16.13
N ALA A 71 -32.15 21.16 16.16
CA ALA A 71 -32.56 22.57 16.19
C ALA A 71 -33.44 22.96 14.98
N ARG A 72 -33.25 22.31 13.83
CA ARG A 72 -34.09 22.52 12.66
C ARG A 72 -35.51 21.99 12.87
N PHE A 73 -35.69 20.84 13.55
CA PHE A 73 -37.00 20.30 13.92
C PHE A 73 -37.65 21.12 15.02
N GLU A 74 -36.94 21.60 16.03
CA GLU A 74 -37.46 22.51 17.06
C GLU A 74 -37.98 23.80 16.44
N LYS A 75 -37.26 24.36 15.45
CA LYS A 75 -37.69 25.54 14.73
C LYS A 75 -38.95 25.28 13.91
N ALA A 76 -39.08 24.10 13.30
CA ALA A 76 -40.28 23.70 12.57
C ALA A 76 -41.45 23.52 13.52
N GLU A 77 -41.25 22.89 14.69
CA GLU A 77 -42.29 22.75 15.74
C GLU A 77 -42.85 24.11 16.15
N LYS A 78 -42.00 25.08 16.44
CA LYS A 78 -42.43 26.44 16.87
C LYS A 78 -43.24 27.20 15.82
N SER A 79 -42.98 26.92 14.55
CA SER A 79 -43.67 27.60 13.43
C SER A 79 -44.88 26.85 12.86
N GLU A 80 -45.05 25.57 13.25
CA GLU A 80 -46.11 24.72 12.74
C GLU A 80 -47.43 24.97 13.43
N LYS A 81 -48.50 25.07 12.64
CA LYS A 81 -49.88 25.30 13.12
C LYS A 81 -50.68 24.00 13.23
N ASP A 82 -50.32 22.98 12.45
CA ASP A 82 -50.99 21.68 12.49
C ASP A 82 -50.58 20.94 13.78
N PRO A 83 -51.51 20.59 14.68
CA PRO A 83 -51.20 19.91 15.93
C PRO A 83 -50.53 18.56 15.75
N VAL A 84 -50.87 17.82 14.68
CA VAL A 84 -50.32 16.49 14.41
C VAL A 84 -48.87 16.61 13.98
N LYS A 85 -48.56 17.49 13.04
CA LYS A 85 -47.18 17.76 12.59
C LYS A 85 -46.35 18.35 13.74
N LYS A 86 -46.90 19.26 14.52
CA LYS A 86 -46.21 19.83 15.67
C LYS A 86 -45.81 18.76 16.69
N LYS A 87 -46.72 17.84 17.02
CA LYS A 87 -46.43 16.70 17.90
C LYS A 87 -45.35 15.78 17.33
N ARG A 88 -45.37 15.57 15.99
CA ARG A 88 -44.35 14.79 15.29
C ARG A 88 -42.97 15.45 15.37
N TYR A 89 -42.85 16.74 15.11
CA TYR A 89 -41.61 17.48 15.19
C TYR A 89 -41.02 17.49 16.61
N LYS A 90 -41.92 17.69 17.60
CA LYS A 90 -41.54 17.61 19.01
C LYS A 90 -40.95 16.22 19.35
N LYS A 91 -41.63 15.16 18.95
CA LYS A 91 -41.11 13.79 19.15
C LYS A 91 -39.75 13.59 18.51
N LEU A 92 -39.57 14.07 17.29
CA LEU A 92 -38.28 13.96 16.56
C LEU A 92 -37.13 14.77 17.21
N SER A 93 -37.42 15.91 17.83
CA SER A 93 -36.45 16.70 18.58
C SER A 93 -36.14 16.09 19.96
N ASP A 94 -37.19 15.66 20.72
CA ASP A 94 -37.02 15.09 22.06
C ASP A 94 -36.29 13.77 22.04
N GLU A 95 -36.54 12.90 21.05
CA GLU A 95 -35.84 11.63 20.85
C GLU A 95 -34.40 11.85 20.30
N ARG A 96 -33.97 13.12 20.23
CA ARG A 96 -32.65 13.51 19.69
C ARG A 96 -32.28 12.79 18.41
N LEU A 97 -33.25 12.65 17.54
CA LEU A 97 -33.16 11.91 16.29
C LEU A 97 -32.46 10.56 16.49
N SER A 98 -33.17 9.48 16.46
CA SER A 98 -32.62 8.12 16.51
C SER A 98 -31.75 7.77 15.29
N SER A 99 -31.20 8.81 14.65
CA SER A 99 -30.34 8.69 13.47
C SER A 99 -28.89 8.44 13.85
N HIS A 100 -28.21 7.65 13.03
CA HIS A 100 -26.80 7.35 13.17
C HIS A 100 -25.95 8.50 12.57
N VAL A 101 -25.81 9.60 13.33
CA VAL A 101 -24.91 10.72 12.99
C VAL A 101 -23.64 10.53 13.80
N GLN A 102 -22.59 10.01 13.16
CA GLN A 102 -21.39 9.55 13.88
C GLN A 102 -20.17 9.42 12.95
N THR A 103 -18.98 9.22 13.53
CA THR A 103 -17.76 8.96 12.77
C THR A 103 -17.76 7.55 12.17
N PHE A 104 -16.81 7.27 11.26
CA PHE A 104 -16.61 5.92 10.74
C PHE A 104 -16.33 4.94 11.88
N ASP A 105 -15.37 5.22 12.75
CA ASP A 105 -14.98 4.36 13.86
C ASP A 105 -16.15 4.07 14.82
N SER A 106 -16.95 5.12 15.14
CA SER A 106 -18.14 4.93 16.01
C SER A 106 -19.21 4.03 15.39
N PHE A 107 -19.37 4.08 14.06
CA PHE A 107 -20.30 3.18 13.39
C PHE A 107 -19.74 1.77 13.28
N SER A 108 -18.47 1.60 12.98
CA SER A 108 -17.81 0.32 13.00
C SER A 108 -17.94 -0.34 14.38
N GLN A 109 -17.72 0.44 15.44
CA GLN A 109 -17.93 -0.02 16.80
C GLN A 109 -19.40 -0.38 17.07
N TYR A 110 -20.34 0.42 16.59
CA TYR A 110 -21.76 0.10 16.70
C TYR A 110 -22.09 -1.24 16.03
N LEU A 111 -21.62 -1.48 14.82
CA LEU A 111 -21.83 -2.74 14.12
C LEU A 111 -21.16 -3.90 14.85
N ALA A 112 -19.89 -3.75 15.25
CA ALA A 112 -19.16 -4.78 15.98
C ALA A 112 -19.81 -5.17 17.29
N VAL A 113 -20.39 -4.21 18.03
CA VAL A 113 -21.15 -4.47 19.26
C VAL A 113 -22.51 -5.10 18.95
N SER A 114 -23.23 -4.61 17.93
CA SER A 114 -24.56 -5.13 17.56
C SER A 114 -24.53 -6.58 17.10
N TYR A 115 -23.45 -6.99 16.43
CA TYR A 115 -23.23 -8.33 15.88
C TYR A 115 -22.04 -9.04 16.55
N ALA A 116 -21.82 -8.75 17.84
CA ALA A 116 -20.69 -9.30 18.60
C ALA A 116 -20.71 -10.83 18.68
N SER A 117 -21.90 -11.44 18.81
CA SER A 117 -22.09 -12.89 18.84
C SER A 117 -21.61 -13.56 17.55
N GLU A 118 -21.99 -13.00 16.42
CA GLU A 118 -21.65 -13.50 15.08
C GLU A 118 -20.15 -13.32 14.78
N LEU A 119 -19.56 -12.26 15.30
CA LEU A 119 -18.12 -12.02 15.24
C LEU A 119 -17.31 -12.85 16.24
N GLY A 120 -17.98 -13.56 17.18
CA GLY A 120 -17.32 -14.36 18.21
C GLY A 120 -16.53 -13.52 19.23
N ILE A 121 -17.03 -12.33 19.56
CA ILE A 121 -16.43 -11.38 20.52
C ILE A 121 -17.46 -10.98 21.59
N SER A 122 -17.01 -10.43 22.71
CA SER A 122 -17.92 -9.86 23.69
C SER A 122 -18.39 -8.45 23.26
N PRO A 123 -19.65 -8.06 23.52
CA PRO A 123 -20.13 -6.72 23.22
C PRO A 123 -19.43 -5.60 24.01
N ASN A 124 -18.79 -5.92 25.13
CA ASN A 124 -18.04 -4.96 25.95
C ASN A 124 -16.61 -4.77 25.41
N ILE A 125 -16.50 -4.25 24.18
CA ILE A 125 -15.22 -4.03 23.50
C ILE A 125 -14.41 -2.96 24.24
N THR A 126 -13.15 -3.28 24.58
CA THR A 126 -12.17 -2.33 25.06
C THR A 126 -11.26 -1.88 23.91
N ILE A 127 -11.14 -0.58 23.71
CA ILE A 127 -10.18 -0.04 22.72
C ILE A 127 -8.81 0.01 23.37
N ALA A 128 -7.87 -0.76 22.81
CA ALA A 128 -6.50 -0.82 23.27
C ALA A 128 -5.65 0.32 22.70
N ASP A 129 -4.74 0.83 23.53
CA ASP A 129 -3.66 1.71 23.07
C ASP A 129 -2.70 0.93 22.16
N GLU A 130 -2.23 1.59 21.10
CA GLU A 130 -1.32 1.01 20.13
C GLU A 130 -0.02 0.53 20.76
N THR A 131 0.53 1.29 21.71
CA THR A 131 1.76 0.95 22.43
C THR A 131 1.62 -0.33 23.24
N VAL A 132 0.48 -0.50 23.90
CA VAL A 132 0.17 -1.72 24.69
C VAL A 132 0.07 -2.92 23.76
N ARG A 133 -0.58 -2.76 22.61
CA ARG A 133 -0.70 -3.79 21.59
C ARG A 133 0.68 -4.23 21.05
N GLU A 134 1.53 -3.29 20.67
CA GLU A 134 2.86 -3.58 20.15
C GLU A 134 3.73 -4.29 21.20
N THR A 135 3.69 -3.84 22.44
CA THR A 135 4.40 -4.50 23.54
C THR A 135 3.92 -5.94 23.71
N ARG A 136 2.59 -6.18 23.66
CA ARG A 136 2.05 -7.53 23.80
C ARG A 136 2.41 -8.43 22.62
N LYS A 137 2.39 -7.90 21.39
CA LYS A 137 2.84 -8.62 20.18
C LYS A 137 4.28 -9.10 20.34
N GLN A 138 5.17 -8.25 20.83
CA GLN A 138 6.56 -8.63 21.10
C GLN A 138 6.67 -9.76 22.12
N VAL A 139 5.91 -9.69 23.22
CA VAL A 139 5.87 -10.76 24.22
C VAL A 139 5.40 -12.08 23.61
N LEU A 140 4.32 -12.06 22.81
CA LEU A 140 3.82 -13.27 22.15
C LEU A 140 4.83 -13.84 21.15
N LEU A 141 5.58 -12.99 20.45
CA LEU A 141 6.68 -13.43 19.58
C LEU A 141 7.81 -14.06 20.38
N ASP A 142 8.17 -13.50 21.55
CA ASP A 142 9.19 -14.07 22.42
C ASP A 142 8.80 -15.44 22.93
N GLU A 143 7.53 -15.59 23.36
CA GLU A 143 6.97 -16.87 23.77
C GLU A 143 7.01 -17.90 22.62
N LEU A 144 6.56 -17.51 21.44
CA LEU A 144 6.56 -18.35 20.23
C LEU A 144 7.96 -18.83 19.88
N LEU A 145 8.94 -17.93 19.81
CA LEU A 145 10.32 -18.30 19.47
C LEU A 145 10.95 -19.20 20.55
N LYS A 146 10.71 -18.91 21.83
CA LYS A 146 11.17 -19.74 22.93
C LYS A 146 10.63 -21.17 22.84
N GLU A 147 9.33 -21.34 22.60
CA GLU A 147 8.69 -22.63 22.40
C GLU A 147 9.29 -23.36 21.18
N THR A 148 9.50 -22.63 20.08
CA THR A 148 10.09 -23.14 18.84
C THR A 148 11.52 -23.62 19.05
N TYR A 149 12.34 -22.92 19.85
CA TYR A 149 13.69 -23.36 20.23
C TYR A 149 13.69 -24.62 21.10
N LEU A 150 12.66 -24.82 21.91
CA LEU A 150 12.52 -26.00 22.79
C LEU A 150 11.93 -27.21 22.04
N ASP A 151 11.29 -27.01 20.93
CA ASP A 151 10.71 -28.07 20.08
C ASP A 151 11.82 -28.77 19.29
N LYS A 152 11.96 -30.09 19.46
CA LYS A 152 13.03 -30.89 18.84
C LYS A 152 13.01 -30.88 17.31
N ASP A 153 11.81 -30.83 16.72
CA ASP A 153 11.64 -30.90 15.27
C ASP A 153 11.79 -29.52 14.62
N LYS A 154 11.29 -28.47 15.29
CA LYS A 154 11.29 -27.10 14.77
C LYS A 154 12.60 -26.35 15.07
N SER A 155 13.30 -26.70 16.13
CA SER A 155 14.53 -26.00 16.51
C SER A 155 15.60 -26.03 15.41
N LYS A 156 15.75 -27.17 14.72
CA LYS A 156 16.70 -27.29 13.61
C LYS A 156 16.34 -26.32 12.47
N ALA A 157 15.07 -26.31 12.05
CA ALA A 157 14.60 -25.39 11.00
C ALA A 157 14.77 -23.92 11.41
N LEU A 158 14.55 -23.60 12.71
CA LEU A 158 14.76 -22.26 13.24
C LEU A 158 16.24 -21.86 13.20
N PHE A 159 17.16 -22.75 13.58
CA PHE A 159 18.59 -22.49 13.47
C PHE A 159 19.04 -22.29 12.02
N GLU A 160 18.57 -23.12 11.09
CA GLU A 160 18.85 -22.97 9.66
C GLU A 160 18.33 -21.63 9.13
N LEU A 161 17.12 -21.22 9.53
CA LEU A 161 16.53 -19.94 9.15
C LEU A 161 17.36 -18.76 9.70
N VAL A 162 17.68 -18.76 10.99
CA VAL A 162 18.49 -17.71 11.62
C VAL A 162 19.86 -17.63 10.95
N HIS A 163 20.52 -18.76 10.71
CA HIS A 163 21.80 -18.77 10.04
C HIS A 163 21.73 -18.23 8.60
N SER A 164 20.67 -18.57 7.87
CA SER A 164 20.49 -18.11 6.48
C SER A 164 20.24 -16.60 6.37
N LEU A 165 19.66 -15.98 7.40
CA LEU A 165 19.28 -14.55 7.40
C LEU A 165 20.35 -13.66 8.03
N THR A 166 21.00 -14.11 9.12
CA THR A 166 21.72 -13.18 10.01
C THR A 166 23.11 -13.63 10.42
N MET A 167 23.42 -14.90 10.28
CA MET A 167 24.66 -15.54 10.76
C MET A 167 24.93 -15.50 12.27
N GLN A 168 24.25 -14.67 13.10
CA GLN A 168 24.68 -14.47 14.49
C GLN A 168 23.58 -14.42 15.55
N ASN A 169 22.38 -13.88 15.26
CA ASN A 169 21.32 -13.75 16.27
C ASN A 169 19.92 -13.68 15.64
N ASP A 170 18.90 -13.89 16.46
CA ASP A 170 17.49 -13.88 16.04
C ASP A 170 16.82 -12.50 16.01
N ASN A 171 17.53 -11.41 16.34
CA ASN A 171 16.95 -10.07 16.33
C ASN A 171 16.49 -9.65 14.95
N VAL A 172 17.23 -10.04 13.89
CA VAL A 172 16.84 -9.75 12.52
C VAL A 172 15.61 -10.57 12.13
N LEU A 173 15.55 -11.84 12.53
CA LEU A 173 14.38 -12.69 12.33
C LEU A 173 13.14 -12.10 13.00
N ARG A 174 13.25 -11.66 14.26
CA ARG A 174 12.17 -10.99 15.00
C ARG A 174 11.64 -9.78 14.24
N LYS A 175 12.54 -8.93 13.79
CA LYS A 175 12.16 -7.75 12.99
C LYS A 175 11.47 -8.14 11.70
N ILE A 176 11.98 -9.14 10.97
CA ILE A 176 11.35 -9.60 9.72
C ILE A 176 9.94 -10.13 9.98
N ILE A 177 9.73 -10.94 11.04
CA ILE A 177 8.41 -11.48 11.38
C ILE A 177 7.44 -10.34 11.68
N LEU A 178 7.84 -9.35 12.50
CA LEU A 178 7.01 -8.19 12.83
C LEU A 178 6.71 -7.33 11.60
N ASP A 179 7.71 -7.04 10.75
CA ASP A 179 7.54 -6.27 9.52
C ASP A 179 6.58 -6.96 8.53
N ILE A 180 6.60 -8.29 8.45
CA ILE A 180 5.66 -9.06 7.62
C ILE A 180 4.26 -9.00 8.22
N ASP A 181 4.11 -9.23 9.53
CA ASP A 181 2.82 -9.17 10.23
C ASP A 181 2.17 -7.78 10.09
N ASP A 182 2.94 -6.71 10.27
CA ASP A 182 2.45 -5.33 10.14
C ASP A 182 1.95 -5.04 8.72
N LYS A 183 2.70 -5.42 7.69
CA LYS A 183 2.26 -5.27 6.28
C LYS A 183 1.01 -6.09 5.98
N ARG A 184 0.91 -7.28 6.56
CA ARG A 184 -0.26 -8.16 6.38
C ARG A 184 -1.47 -7.71 7.19
N SER A 185 -1.29 -6.93 8.24
CA SER A 185 -2.40 -6.39 9.03
C SER A 185 -3.31 -5.47 8.22
N SER A 186 -2.79 -4.84 7.16
CA SER A 186 -3.52 -3.90 6.32
C SER A 186 -4.29 -4.53 5.15
N ILE A 187 -4.13 -5.84 4.89
CA ILE A 187 -4.81 -6.55 3.80
C ILE A 187 -5.94 -7.45 4.32
N THR A 188 -6.85 -7.83 3.43
CA THR A 188 -7.98 -8.69 3.75
C THR A 188 -7.55 -10.13 4.09
N GLU A 189 -8.40 -10.91 4.76
CA GLU A 189 -8.11 -12.32 5.05
C GLU A 189 -8.01 -13.17 3.78
N GLU A 190 -8.78 -12.85 2.74
CA GLU A 190 -8.69 -13.50 1.44
C GLU A 190 -7.31 -13.27 0.80
N GLU A 191 -6.84 -12.03 0.79
CA GLU A 191 -5.51 -11.68 0.28
C GLU A 191 -4.38 -12.34 1.09
N LYS A 192 -4.52 -12.42 2.41
CA LYS A 192 -3.57 -13.12 3.28
C LYS A 192 -3.47 -14.61 2.93
N ASN A 193 -4.61 -15.27 2.79
CA ASN A 193 -4.67 -16.69 2.46
C ASN A 193 -4.13 -16.95 1.06
N LYS A 194 -4.47 -16.09 0.09
CA LYS A 194 -3.93 -16.15 -1.27
C LYS A 194 -2.41 -16.01 -1.28
N PHE A 195 -1.84 -15.06 -0.53
CA PHE A 195 -0.40 -14.87 -0.44
C PHE A 195 0.33 -16.13 0.03
N PHE A 196 -0.16 -16.81 1.06
CA PHE A 196 0.44 -18.05 1.53
C PHE A 196 0.29 -19.18 0.52
N TYR A 197 -0.91 -19.33 -0.06
CA TYR A 197 -1.18 -20.33 -1.07
C TYR A 197 -0.27 -20.15 -2.31
N ASP A 198 -0.15 -18.92 -2.79
CA ASP A 198 0.68 -18.59 -3.95
C ASP A 198 2.15 -18.89 -3.65
N TYR A 199 2.63 -18.55 -2.45
CA TYR A 199 4.01 -18.85 -2.07
C TYR A 199 4.27 -20.36 -1.97
N GLU A 200 3.39 -21.13 -1.35
CA GLU A 200 3.53 -22.59 -1.20
C GLU A 200 3.50 -23.31 -2.55
N ASN A 201 2.58 -22.91 -3.44
CA ASN A 201 2.22 -23.69 -4.63
C ASN A 201 2.79 -23.13 -5.93
N THR A 202 3.00 -21.83 -6.04
CA THR A 202 3.36 -21.20 -7.31
C THR A 202 4.74 -20.54 -7.32
N TYR A 203 5.34 -20.26 -6.15
CA TYR A 203 6.58 -19.47 -6.03
C TYR A 203 7.75 -19.95 -6.90
N LEU A 204 7.91 -21.26 -7.09
CA LEU A 204 8.95 -21.85 -7.94
C LEU A 204 8.36 -22.73 -9.03
N SER A 205 7.13 -22.48 -9.47
CA SER A 205 6.55 -23.14 -10.64
C SER A 205 7.32 -22.76 -11.90
N ASP A 206 7.28 -23.62 -12.90
CA ASP A 206 7.96 -23.37 -14.19
C ASP A 206 7.48 -22.08 -14.85
N GLU A 207 6.20 -21.72 -14.69
CA GLU A 207 5.64 -20.46 -15.18
C GLU A 207 6.30 -19.24 -14.49
N VAL A 208 6.38 -19.25 -13.15
CA VAL A 208 7.01 -18.17 -12.36
C VAL A 208 8.50 -18.08 -12.67
N LEU A 209 9.20 -19.21 -12.79
CA LEU A 209 10.62 -19.21 -13.14
C LEU A 209 10.87 -18.69 -14.55
N SER A 210 10.00 -19.05 -15.51
CA SER A 210 10.07 -18.54 -16.88
C SER A 210 9.84 -17.03 -16.92
N ARG A 211 8.84 -16.53 -16.22
CA ARG A 211 8.57 -15.08 -16.09
C ARG A 211 9.71 -14.35 -15.41
N PHE A 212 10.21 -14.88 -14.28
CA PHE A 212 11.38 -14.32 -13.59
C PHE A 212 12.57 -14.19 -14.53
N LYS A 213 12.86 -15.22 -15.34
CA LYS A 213 13.93 -15.22 -16.32
C LYS A 213 13.74 -14.12 -17.38
N GLN A 214 12.53 -13.97 -17.90
CA GLN A 214 12.19 -12.91 -18.87
C GLN A 214 12.33 -11.52 -18.26
N ASP A 215 11.80 -11.31 -17.05
CA ASP A 215 11.89 -10.05 -16.31
C ASP A 215 13.36 -9.72 -15.98
N TYR A 216 14.13 -10.72 -15.57
CA TYR A 216 15.57 -10.55 -15.31
C TYR A 216 16.33 -10.10 -16.56
N ILE A 217 16.08 -10.75 -17.71
CA ILE A 217 16.70 -10.38 -19.00
C ILE A 217 16.29 -8.97 -19.40
N SER A 218 15.00 -8.67 -19.37
CA SER A 218 14.46 -7.36 -19.75
C SER A 218 15.03 -6.25 -18.89
N ASN A 219 14.95 -6.38 -17.56
CA ASN A 219 15.46 -5.41 -16.59
C ASN A 219 16.99 -5.22 -16.72
N THR A 220 17.73 -6.31 -16.98
CA THR A 220 19.19 -6.21 -17.15
C THR A 220 19.53 -5.50 -18.44
N LYS A 221 18.85 -5.81 -19.55
CA LYS A 221 19.02 -5.09 -20.82
C LYS A 221 18.72 -3.61 -20.67
N GLU A 222 17.64 -3.23 -20.01
CA GLU A 222 17.30 -1.83 -19.76
C GLU A 222 18.36 -1.12 -18.89
N LYS A 223 18.87 -1.76 -17.84
CA LYS A 223 19.98 -1.21 -17.05
C LYS A 223 21.24 -0.98 -17.88
N ILE A 224 21.56 -1.93 -18.76
CA ILE A 224 22.71 -1.78 -19.68
C ILE A 224 22.49 -0.60 -20.64
N LYS A 225 21.30 -0.48 -21.25
CA LYS A 225 20.96 0.63 -22.15
C LYS A 225 21.06 1.97 -21.43
N HIS A 226 20.43 2.10 -20.25
CA HIS A 226 20.51 3.32 -19.45
C HIS A 226 21.94 3.69 -19.09
N GLY A 227 22.75 2.71 -18.74
CA GLY A 227 24.14 2.91 -18.43
C GLY A 227 24.97 3.40 -19.63
N LEU A 228 24.76 2.81 -20.80
CA LEU A 228 25.42 3.25 -22.03
C LEU A 228 25.05 4.69 -22.39
N VAL A 229 23.76 5.02 -22.34
CA VAL A 229 23.27 6.38 -22.62
C VAL A 229 23.84 7.39 -21.62
N TYR A 230 23.83 7.07 -20.35
CA TYR A 230 24.37 7.95 -19.31
C TYR A 230 25.87 8.20 -19.51
N SER A 231 26.65 7.14 -19.78
CA SER A 231 28.08 7.24 -20.04
C SER A 231 28.37 8.10 -21.25
N TYR A 232 27.59 7.96 -22.33
CA TYR A 232 27.70 8.77 -23.53
C TYR A 232 27.39 10.25 -23.29
N LEU A 233 26.30 10.55 -22.61
CA LEU A 233 25.89 11.92 -22.28
C LEU A 233 26.92 12.61 -21.40
N LEU A 234 27.45 11.90 -20.38
CA LEU A 234 28.55 12.42 -19.57
C LEU A 234 29.79 12.70 -20.39
N SER A 235 30.19 11.79 -21.27
CA SER A 235 31.36 11.94 -22.11
C SER A 235 31.27 13.17 -23.03
N ASN A 236 30.10 13.40 -23.63
CA ASN A 236 29.82 14.57 -24.46
C ASN A 236 29.79 15.88 -23.68
N PHE A 237 29.11 15.89 -22.53
CA PHE A 237 29.02 17.06 -21.66
C PHE A 237 30.41 17.53 -21.24
N TYR A 238 31.26 16.63 -20.76
CA TYR A 238 32.61 16.98 -20.30
C TYR A 238 33.57 17.35 -21.46
N SER A 239 33.27 16.94 -22.69
CA SER A 239 34.05 17.38 -23.87
C SER A 239 33.70 18.80 -24.30
N SER A 240 32.52 19.29 -23.94
CA SER A 240 32.01 20.62 -24.29
C SER A 240 32.15 21.67 -23.16
N CYS A 241 32.49 21.28 -21.94
CA CYS A 241 32.59 22.20 -20.79
C CYS A 241 34.03 22.59 -20.50
N ASN A 242 34.24 23.90 -20.32
CA ASN A 242 35.45 24.44 -19.70
C ASN A 242 35.53 24.08 -18.23
N ASP A 243 36.72 23.92 -17.64
CA ASP A 243 37.06 23.35 -16.33
C ASP A 243 36.32 23.92 -15.10
N LYS A 244 35.41 24.90 -15.23
CA LYS A 244 34.74 25.59 -14.13
C LYS A 244 33.24 25.24 -13.91
N GLU A 245 32.62 24.53 -14.85
CA GLU A 245 31.17 24.20 -14.77
C GLU A 245 30.95 22.70 -14.57
N LYS A 246 31.16 22.20 -13.35
CA LYS A 246 31.16 20.73 -13.07
C LYS A 246 29.92 20.16 -12.41
N ASP A 247 28.81 20.89 -12.30
CA ASP A 247 27.55 20.34 -11.75
C ASP A 247 26.62 19.87 -12.87
N VAL A 248 26.61 18.55 -13.10
CA VAL A 248 25.74 17.91 -14.11
C VAL A 248 24.34 17.70 -13.54
N PRO A 249 23.30 18.26 -14.16
CA PRO A 249 21.95 17.95 -13.75
C PRO A 249 21.56 16.51 -14.13
N VAL A 250 21.22 15.71 -13.15
CA VAL A 250 20.77 14.29 -13.26
C VAL A 250 19.48 14.09 -14.10
N ARG A 251 18.93 15.15 -14.71
CA ARG A 251 17.60 15.17 -15.34
C ARG A 251 17.52 14.85 -16.83
N LEU A 252 18.58 14.39 -17.47
CA LEU A 252 18.61 14.18 -18.94
C LEU A 252 18.24 12.76 -19.43
N ALA A 253 17.59 11.94 -18.64
CA ALA A 253 17.15 10.62 -19.06
C ALA A 253 15.72 10.62 -19.66
N ASN A 254 15.51 11.26 -20.80
CA ASN A 254 14.27 11.13 -21.56
C ASN A 254 14.34 9.95 -22.52
N SER A 255 13.30 9.13 -22.60
CA SER A 255 13.23 7.88 -23.38
C SER A 255 13.51 8.07 -24.90
N ARG A 256 13.19 9.21 -25.47
CA ARG A 256 13.49 9.53 -26.89
C ARG A 256 14.98 9.74 -27.14
N LEU A 257 15.70 10.37 -26.21
CA LEU A 257 17.16 10.58 -26.33
C LEU A 257 17.90 9.24 -26.26
N ASN A 258 17.42 8.28 -25.53
CA ASN A 258 18.03 6.95 -25.35
C ASN A 258 18.17 6.19 -26.68
N ASN A 259 17.15 6.22 -27.53
CA ASN A 259 17.16 5.48 -28.79
C ASN A 259 18.10 6.14 -29.84
N ASP A 260 18.12 7.46 -29.89
CA ASP A 260 19.03 8.20 -30.77
C ASP A 260 20.50 8.00 -30.38
N VAL A 261 20.81 8.04 -29.10
CA VAL A 261 22.15 7.78 -28.58
C VAL A 261 22.58 6.34 -28.84
N LEU A 262 21.73 5.36 -28.63
CA LEU A 262 22.03 3.95 -28.92
C LEU A 262 22.24 3.71 -30.43
N TYR A 263 21.47 4.38 -31.27
CA TYR A 263 21.64 4.35 -32.71
C TYR A 263 23.02 4.89 -33.13
N ARG A 264 23.40 6.07 -32.62
CA ARG A 264 24.70 6.69 -32.90
C ARG A 264 25.86 5.85 -32.39
N LEU A 265 25.76 5.28 -31.21
CA LEU A 265 26.74 4.34 -30.66
C LEU A 265 26.96 3.13 -31.58
N ARG A 266 25.87 2.62 -32.19
CA ARG A 266 25.91 1.47 -33.10
C ARG A 266 26.63 1.75 -34.41
N TYR A 267 26.47 2.97 -34.94
CA TYR A 267 27.01 3.36 -36.23
C TYR A 267 28.32 4.12 -36.17
N ASN A 268 29.01 4.17 -35.04
CA ASN A 268 30.27 4.87 -34.84
C ASN A 268 30.24 6.39 -35.12
N GLU A 269 29.11 7.03 -35.02
CA GLU A 269 28.95 8.47 -35.25
C GLU A 269 29.44 9.35 -34.09
N LEU A 270 30.34 8.85 -33.24
CA LEU A 270 30.76 9.52 -32.02
C LEU A 270 32.21 10.04 -32.13
N PRO A 271 32.40 11.31 -32.41
CA PRO A 271 33.72 11.86 -32.66
C PRO A 271 34.63 11.99 -31.43
N PHE A 272 34.15 11.77 -30.22
CA PHE A 272 34.86 12.11 -28.98
C PHE A 272 35.16 10.93 -28.03
N ILE A 273 34.96 9.69 -28.47
CA ILE A 273 35.17 8.50 -27.65
C ILE A 273 36.52 7.86 -28.01
N SER A 274 37.30 7.49 -27.00
CA SER A 274 38.53 6.75 -27.19
C SER A 274 38.27 5.37 -27.84
N GLU A 275 39.25 4.81 -28.54
CA GLU A 275 39.12 3.50 -29.18
C GLU A 275 38.74 2.39 -28.18
N THR A 276 39.25 2.45 -26.95
CA THR A 276 38.90 1.52 -25.86
C THR A 276 37.46 1.64 -25.44
N GLU A 277 36.95 2.88 -25.37
CA GLU A 277 35.53 3.13 -25.06
C GLU A 277 34.62 2.62 -26.17
N GLN A 278 35.01 2.84 -27.45
CA GLN A 278 34.27 2.31 -28.59
C GLN A 278 34.19 0.77 -28.58
N LYS A 279 35.29 0.09 -28.29
CA LYS A 279 35.33 -1.37 -28.19
C LYS A 279 34.41 -1.85 -27.04
N ARG A 280 34.41 -1.14 -25.91
CA ARG A 280 33.53 -1.44 -24.75
C ARG A 280 32.05 -1.26 -25.14
N TYR A 281 31.68 -0.17 -25.78
CA TYR A 281 30.30 0.08 -26.21
C TYR A 281 29.83 -0.96 -27.23
N ARG A 282 30.67 -1.34 -28.20
CA ARG A 282 30.34 -2.42 -29.15
C ARG A 282 30.09 -3.73 -28.44
N ALA A 283 30.94 -4.12 -27.52
CA ALA A 283 30.73 -5.36 -26.72
C ALA A 283 29.38 -5.37 -25.98
N TYR A 284 28.97 -4.23 -25.40
CA TYR A 284 27.64 -4.11 -24.77
C TYR A 284 26.50 -4.13 -25.79
N LEU A 285 26.65 -3.51 -26.93
CA LEU A 285 25.63 -3.53 -27.99
C LEU A 285 25.45 -4.94 -28.56
N ASP A 286 26.53 -5.68 -28.73
CA ASP A 286 26.49 -7.08 -29.16
C ASP A 286 25.83 -7.98 -28.11
N LEU A 287 26.11 -7.71 -26.83
CA LEU A 287 25.44 -8.41 -25.74
C LEU A 287 23.92 -8.13 -25.73
N LEU A 288 23.50 -6.88 -25.96
CA LEU A 288 22.09 -6.50 -26.01
C LEU A 288 21.30 -7.15 -27.16
N GLN A 289 21.96 -7.59 -28.22
CA GLN A 289 21.31 -8.30 -29.33
C GLN A 289 21.02 -9.76 -29.04
N LYS A 290 21.68 -10.35 -28.03
CA LYS A 290 21.45 -11.73 -27.65
C LYS A 290 20.12 -11.86 -26.90
N GLU A 291 19.49 -13.03 -26.98
CA GLU A 291 18.19 -13.28 -26.37
C GLU A 291 18.22 -14.56 -25.53
N GLY A 292 17.27 -14.68 -24.61
CA GLY A 292 17.06 -15.86 -23.79
C GLY A 292 18.31 -16.35 -23.08
N ASP A 293 18.56 -17.64 -23.12
CA ASP A 293 19.71 -18.29 -22.48
C ASP A 293 21.05 -17.85 -23.05
N SER A 294 21.08 -17.48 -24.33
CA SER A 294 22.28 -16.94 -24.96
C SER A 294 22.69 -15.59 -24.36
N PHE A 295 21.72 -14.74 -24.00
CA PHE A 295 22.02 -13.49 -23.30
C PHE A 295 22.58 -13.77 -21.91
N ILE A 296 21.97 -14.67 -21.16
CA ILE A 296 22.34 -15.01 -19.78
C ILE A 296 23.77 -15.59 -19.74
N LEU A 297 24.04 -16.57 -20.59
CA LEU A 297 25.35 -17.20 -20.68
C LEU A 297 26.44 -16.21 -21.07
N SER A 298 26.15 -15.36 -22.05
CA SER A 298 27.07 -14.31 -22.48
C SER A 298 27.29 -13.25 -21.42
N LEU A 299 26.25 -12.92 -20.64
CA LEU A 299 26.34 -12.00 -19.53
C LEU A 299 27.23 -12.54 -18.40
N ALA A 300 27.09 -13.82 -18.04
CA ALA A 300 27.88 -14.47 -17.01
C ALA A 300 29.39 -14.41 -17.34
N ASN A 301 29.74 -14.59 -18.61
CA ASN A 301 31.14 -14.59 -19.08
C ASN A 301 31.62 -13.21 -19.51
N PHE A 302 30.73 -12.24 -19.72
CA PHE A 302 31.02 -10.96 -20.37
C PHE A 302 32.17 -10.18 -19.71
N VAL A 303 32.20 -10.11 -18.40
CA VAL A 303 33.24 -9.39 -17.66
C VAL A 303 34.59 -10.12 -17.78
N GLN A 304 34.56 -11.44 -17.80
CA GLN A 304 35.76 -12.27 -17.88
C GLN A 304 36.36 -12.26 -19.29
N ASP A 305 35.52 -12.35 -20.31
CA ASP A 305 35.90 -12.32 -21.71
C ASP A 305 36.40 -10.92 -22.18
N ASN A 306 35.95 -9.87 -21.50
CA ASN A 306 36.25 -8.47 -21.83
C ASN A 306 37.07 -7.77 -20.72
N LYS A 307 37.85 -8.51 -19.95
CA LYS A 307 38.54 -8.02 -18.74
C LYS A 307 39.40 -6.76 -18.98
N GLU A 308 40.06 -6.67 -20.14
CA GLU A 308 40.88 -5.53 -20.51
C GLU A 308 40.05 -4.27 -20.79
N LEU A 309 38.80 -4.44 -21.26
CA LEU A 309 37.92 -3.33 -21.58
C LEU A 309 37.34 -2.65 -20.33
N PHE A 310 37.35 -3.36 -19.16
CA PHE A 310 36.80 -2.86 -17.89
C PHE A 310 37.83 -2.19 -16.98
N ALA A 311 39.10 -2.11 -17.39
CA ALA A 311 40.11 -1.32 -16.68
C ALA A 311 39.71 0.15 -16.67
N ILE A 312 39.65 0.78 -15.48
CA ILE A 312 39.28 2.19 -15.32
C ILE A 312 40.34 3.06 -16.00
N THR A 313 39.93 3.77 -17.02
CA THR A 313 40.82 4.70 -17.75
C THR A 313 41.15 5.94 -16.90
N ARG A 314 42.26 6.65 -17.26
CA ARG A 314 42.59 7.94 -16.60
C ARG A 314 41.48 8.97 -16.73
N ARG A 315 40.73 8.96 -17.85
CA ARG A 315 39.61 9.86 -18.14
C ARG A 315 38.43 9.54 -17.22
N GLU A 316 38.07 8.28 -17.04
CA GLU A 316 37.00 7.85 -16.13
C GLU A 316 37.33 8.18 -14.68
N LYS A 317 38.58 8.03 -14.25
CA LYS A 317 39.00 8.51 -12.91
C LYS A 317 38.79 10.03 -12.74
N LYS A 318 39.00 10.81 -13.82
CA LYS A 318 38.82 12.26 -13.80
C LYS A 318 37.35 12.66 -13.85
N LEU A 319 36.51 11.93 -14.58
CA LEU A 319 35.08 12.16 -14.78
C LEU A 319 34.26 11.79 -13.53
N PHE A 320 34.56 10.64 -12.91
CA PHE A 320 33.77 10.11 -11.82
C PHE A 320 34.34 10.42 -10.43
N GLY A 321 35.39 11.21 -10.36
CA GLY A 321 36.06 11.58 -9.09
C GLY A 321 36.83 10.43 -8.45
N GLY A 322 37.58 10.73 -7.40
CA GLY A 322 38.26 9.72 -6.61
C GLY A 322 37.26 8.83 -5.83
N PRO A 323 37.75 7.81 -5.13
CA PRO A 323 36.95 6.73 -4.54
C PRO A 323 35.83 7.14 -3.57
N ASN A 324 35.64 8.42 -3.31
CA ASN A 324 34.70 8.92 -2.31
C ASN A 324 33.65 9.91 -2.88
N LYS A 325 33.60 10.16 -4.19
CA LYS A 325 32.60 11.06 -4.77
C LYS A 325 31.87 10.36 -5.92
N GLY A 326 30.59 10.09 -5.67
CA GLY A 326 29.61 9.71 -6.67
C GLY A 326 29.53 8.20 -6.87
N GLU A 327 28.49 7.61 -6.35
CA GLU A 327 27.95 6.35 -6.82
C GLU A 327 27.33 6.60 -8.21
N GLY A 328 28.19 6.73 -9.22
CA GLY A 328 27.75 6.70 -10.60
C GLY A 328 27.20 5.32 -10.92
N PHE A 329 26.22 5.24 -11.80
CA PHE A 329 25.52 4.02 -12.22
C PHE A 329 26.46 2.85 -12.61
N PHE A 330 27.72 3.14 -12.94
CA PHE A 330 28.77 2.19 -13.31
C PHE A 330 29.82 1.93 -12.21
N TYR A 331 29.69 2.53 -11.03
CA TYR A 331 30.69 2.45 -9.99
C TYR A 331 30.20 1.56 -8.84
N ARG A 332 30.59 0.28 -8.85
CA ARG A 332 30.68 -0.52 -7.63
C ARG A 332 32.15 -0.74 -7.30
N LYS A 333 32.54 -0.48 -6.06
CA LYS A 333 33.87 -0.72 -5.51
C LYS A 333 34.11 -2.23 -5.35
N GLU A 334 34.11 -3.00 -6.41
CA GLU A 334 34.52 -4.40 -6.33
C GLU A 334 35.89 -4.56 -6.96
N ARG A 335 36.77 -5.24 -6.27
CA ARG A 335 38.07 -5.60 -6.80
C ARG A 335 37.94 -6.94 -7.53
N ILE A 336 37.93 -6.90 -8.85
CA ILE A 336 38.12 -8.11 -9.63
C ILE A 336 39.65 -8.30 -9.80
N HIS A 337 40.18 -9.39 -9.25
CA HIS A 337 41.60 -9.72 -9.29
C HIS A 337 42.55 -8.57 -8.89
N GLY A 338 42.17 -7.80 -7.86
CA GLY A 338 43.03 -6.73 -7.33
C GLY A 338 42.96 -5.39 -8.04
N GLN A 339 42.27 -5.28 -9.17
CA GLN A 339 42.08 -4.03 -9.92
C GLN A 339 40.69 -3.46 -9.72
N LYS A 340 40.58 -2.12 -9.61
CA LYS A 340 39.30 -1.42 -9.60
C LYS A 340 38.69 -1.49 -10.99
N ALA A 341 37.56 -2.17 -11.14
CA ALA A 341 36.85 -2.30 -12.42
C ALA A 341 35.52 -1.53 -12.35
N ILE A 342 35.09 -0.99 -13.49
CA ILE A 342 33.73 -0.54 -13.67
C ILE A 342 32.89 -1.79 -13.92
N ILE A 343 32.04 -2.12 -12.97
CA ILE A 343 31.14 -3.26 -13.11
C ILE A 343 29.75 -2.70 -13.20
N PHE A 344 29.02 -3.08 -14.27
CA PHE A 344 27.58 -3.03 -14.21
C PHE A 344 27.11 -3.86 -13.00
N PRO A 345 26.04 -3.46 -12.33
CA PRO A 345 25.47 -4.27 -11.28
C PRO A 345 24.78 -5.53 -11.88
N ILE A 346 25.58 -6.36 -12.53
CA ILE A 346 25.19 -7.66 -13.01
C ILE A 346 25.39 -8.58 -11.83
N THR A 347 24.35 -8.79 -11.09
CA THR A 347 24.36 -9.64 -9.93
C THR A 347 23.95 -11.04 -10.35
N GLY A 348 24.93 -11.91 -10.45
CA GLY A 348 24.74 -13.35 -10.43
C GLY A 348 24.25 -14.00 -11.73
N ASP A 349 24.68 -15.24 -11.92
CA ASP A 349 24.08 -16.15 -12.90
C ASP A 349 22.60 -16.38 -12.48
N PRO A 350 21.62 -16.20 -13.39
CA PRO A 350 20.22 -16.53 -13.10
C PRO A 350 20.02 -17.98 -12.63
N GLN A 351 20.81 -18.92 -13.10
CA GLN A 351 20.77 -20.31 -12.62
C GLN A 351 21.19 -20.41 -11.16
N GLU A 352 22.22 -19.69 -10.76
CA GLU A 352 22.64 -19.61 -9.35
C GLU A 352 21.57 -18.94 -8.49
N LEU A 353 20.92 -17.87 -8.98
CA LEU A 353 19.80 -17.23 -8.28
C LEU A 353 18.61 -18.17 -8.09
N ILE A 354 18.26 -18.95 -9.13
CA ILE A 354 17.19 -19.95 -9.07
C ILE A 354 17.58 -21.08 -8.09
N SER A 355 18.82 -21.58 -8.14
CA SER A 355 19.29 -22.58 -7.20
C SER A 355 19.19 -22.09 -5.75
N ARG A 356 19.68 -20.89 -5.48
CA ARG A 356 19.57 -20.24 -4.15
C ARG A 356 18.13 -20.01 -3.72
N ALA A 357 17.24 -19.67 -4.66
CA ALA A 357 15.81 -19.53 -4.37
C ALA A 357 15.17 -20.86 -4.00
N LYS A 358 15.55 -21.95 -4.69
CA LYS A 358 15.10 -23.32 -4.36
C LYS A 358 15.58 -23.76 -2.98
N GLU A 359 16.85 -23.55 -2.66
CA GLU A 359 17.42 -23.87 -1.35
C GLU A 359 16.76 -23.11 -0.20
N ARG A 360 16.29 -21.87 -0.47
CA ARG A 360 15.63 -21.03 0.53
C ARG A 360 14.12 -21.27 0.65
N LYS A 361 13.52 -22.10 -0.18
CA LYS A 361 12.07 -22.33 -0.16
C LYS A 361 11.61 -22.81 1.21
N GLU A 362 12.19 -23.90 1.71
CA GLU A 362 11.81 -24.48 3.01
C GLU A 362 12.06 -23.53 4.20
N PRO A 363 13.23 -22.86 4.33
CA PRO A 363 13.40 -21.83 5.35
C PRO A 363 12.38 -20.70 5.31
N ILE A 364 11.99 -20.25 4.11
CA ILE A 364 10.99 -19.18 3.98
C ILE A 364 9.58 -19.70 4.31
N LEU A 365 9.21 -20.93 3.90
CA LEU A 365 7.95 -21.54 4.31
C LEU A 365 7.89 -21.68 5.84
N PHE A 366 8.97 -22.04 6.47
CA PHE A 366 9.05 -22.06 7.93
C PHE A 366 8.90 -20.67 8.55
N LEU A 367 9.55 -19.64 8.00
CA LEU A 367 9.35 -18.26 8.41
C LEU A 367 7.87 -17.84 8.32
N LEU A 368 7.22 -18.15 7.20
CA LEU A 368 5.79 -17.85 6.99
C LEU A 368 4.90 -18.61 7.98
N SER A 369 5.26 -19.83 8.37
CA SER A 369 4.55 -20.57 9.41
C SER A 369 4.65 -19.90 10.79
N LEU A 370 5.79 -19.30 11.12
CA LEU A 370 5.96 -18.51 12.35
C LEU A 370 5.11 -17.23 12.31
N VAL A 371 5.02 -16.56 11.16
CA VAL A 371 4.14 -15.38 10.99
C VAL A 371 2.68 -15.78 11.20
N LYS A 372 2.22 -16.87 10.57
CA LYS A 372 0.84 -17.38 10.76
C LYS A 372 0.54 -17.70 12.24
N GLU A 373 1.47 -18.34 12.92
CA GLU A 373 1.29 -18.68 14.33
C GLU A 373 1.25 -17.43 15.22
N LEU A 374 2.09 -16.43 14.94
CA LEU A 374 2.04 -15.15 15.64
C LEU A 374 0.70 -14.43 15.40
N GLU A 375 0.23 -14.33 14.15
CA GLU A 375 -1.07 -13.73 13.81
C GLU A 375 -2.21 -14.42 14.60
N LYS A 376 -2.17 -15.75 14.66
CA LYS A 376 -3.15 -16.53 15.42
C LYS A 376 -3.10 -16.21 16.91
N ARG A 377 -1.91 -16.20 17.53
CA ARG A 377 -1.74 -15.87 18.95
C ARG A 377 -2.20 -14.47 19.30
N VAL A 378 -1.90 -13.50 18.43
CA VAL A 378 -2.38 -12.11 18.58
C VAL A 378 -3.89 -12.06 18.50
N GLU A 379 -4.51 -12.76 17.55
CA GLU A 379 -5.97 -12.79 17.40
C GLU A 379 -6.66 -13.49 18.59
N ASP A 380 -6.11 -14.61 19.06
CA ASP A 380 -6.61 -15.32 20.23
C ASP A 380 -6.49 -14.44 21.49
N PHE A 381 -5.38 -13.74 21.66
CA PHE A 381 -5.21 -12.77 22.75
C PHE A 381 -6.26 -11.65 22.70
N LYS A 382 -6.50 -11.06 21.51
CA LYS A 382 -7.52 -10.02 21.32
C LYS A 382 -8.91 -10.51 21.72
N LYS A 383 -9.26 -11.75 21.34
CA LYS A 383 -10.56 -12.35 21.69
C LYS A 383 -10.69 -12.62 23.19
N VAL A 384 -9.65 -13.20 23.81
CA VAL A 384 -9.66 -13.51 25.25
C VAL A 384 -9.70 -12.24 26.09
N SER A 385 -8.90 -11.25 25.76
CA SER A 385 -8.88 -9.96 26.46
C SER A 385 -10.01 -9.02 26.08
N ASN A 386 -10.75 -9.32 25.02
CA ASN A 386 -11.75 -8.46 24.36
C ASN A 386 -11.24 -7.04 24.11
N SER A 387 -9.97 -6.94 23.73
CA SER A 387 -9.24 -5.70 23.57
C SER A 387 -8.77 -5.56 22.11
N PHE A 388 -9.31 -4.56 21.41
CA PHE A 388 -9.12 -4.34 19.98
C PHE A 388 -8.69 -2.91 19.71
N THR A 389 -7.94 -2.69 18.62
CA THR A 389 -7.69 -1.34 18.11
C THR A 389 -8.89 -0.84 17.28
N PHE A 390 -8.94 0.45 16.99
CA PHE A 390 -9.93 0.98 16.06
C PHE A 390 -9.87 0.28 14.70
N ALA A 391 -8.66 0.02 14.17
CA ALA A 391 -8.47 -0.71 12.92
C ALA A 391 -8.99 -2.16 12.99
N ASP A 392 -8.86 -2.85 14.13
CA ASP A 392 -9.43 -4.18 14.32
C ASP A 392 -10.96 -4.15 14.29
N VAL A 393 -11.56 -3.14 14.92
CA VAL A 393 -13.02 -2.96 14.95
C VAL A 393 -13.55 -2.61 13.55
N ASP A 394 -12.85 -1.72 12.82
CA ASP A 394 -13.22 -1.38 11.44
C ASP A 394 -13.15 -2.60 10.52
N LYS A 395 -12.09 -3.40 10.63
CA LYS A 395 -11.94 -4.64 9.86
C LYS A 395 -13.07 -5.64 10.13
N ARG A 396 -13.46 -5.80 11.40
CA ARG A 396 -14.58 -6.68 11.79
C ARG A 396 -15.91 -6.16 11.27
N ALA A 397 -16.15 -4.86 11.38
CA ALA A 397 -17.36 -4.24 10.84
C ALA A 397 -17.41 -4.35 9.30
N LEU A 398 -16.28 -4.21 8.62
CA LEU A 398 -16.19 -4.40 7.18
C LEU A 398 -16.45 -5.86 6.79
N SER A 399 -15.92 -6.83 7.54
CA SER A 399 -16.15 -8.26 7.26
C SER A 399 -17.63 -8.65 7.34
N LEU A 400 -18.42 -8.03 8.23
CA LEU A 400 -19.89 -8.22 8.27
C LEU A 400 -20.57 -7.82 6.96
N LEU A 401 -19.97 -6.90 6.19
CA LEU A 401 -20.56 -6.39 4.95
C LEU A 401 -20.00 -7.07 3.69
N THR A 402 -18.80 -7.67 3.76
CA THR A 402 -18.07 -8.15 2.59
C THR A 402 -17.84 -9.66 2.57
N ASP A 403 -17.82 -10.32 3.74
CA ASP A 403 -17.59 -11.75 3.83
C ASP A 403 -18.90 -12.53 3.53
N ASN A 404 -18.83 -13.49 2.63
CA ASN A 404 -19.97 -14.36 2.25
C ASN A 404 -20.58 -15.08 3.44
N LYS A 405 -19.82 -15.34 4.50
CA LYS A 405 -20.30 -15.93 5.75
C LYS A 405 -21.40 -15.09 6.41
N TYR A 406 -21.37 -13.76 6.22
CA TYR A 406 -22.29 -12.82 6.87
C TYR A 406 -23.28 -12.18 5.89
N LYS A 407 -23.56 -12.84 4.76
CA LYS A 407 -24.40 -12.29 3.68
C LYS A 407 -25.76 -11.81 4.20
N ASP A 408 -26.44 -12.60 5.02
CA ASP A 408 -27.76 -12.24 5.55
C ASP A 408 -27.69 -11.02 6.46
N ILE A 409 -26.63 -10.89 7.26
CA ILE A 409 -26.36 -9.73 8.11
C ILE A 409 -26.06 -8.49 7.25
N ALA A 410 -25.24 -8.65 6.20
CA ALA A 410 -24.95 -7.57 5.27
C ALA A 410 -26.24 -7.02 4.62
N ASP A 411 -27.13 -7.91 4.22
CA ASP A 411 -28.40 -7.52 3.61
C ASP A 411 -29.33 -6.83 4.63
N GLU A 412 -29.41 -7.32 5.87
CA GLU A 412 -30.12 -6.65 6.97
C GLU A 412 -29.58 -5.24 7.23
N ILE A 413 -28.25 -5.07 7.28
CA ILE A 413 -27.62 -3.75 7.48
C ILE A 413 -27.93 -2.81 6.30
N ARG A 414 -27.86 -3.30 5.06
CA ARG A 414 -28.21 -2.52 3.86
C ARG A 414 -29.67 -2.13 3.82
N GLU A 415 -30.58 -2.99 4.25
CA GLU A 415 -32.00 -2.71 4.34
C GLU A 415 -32.31 -1.66 5.40
N ARG A 416 -31.59 -1.72 6.51
CA ARG A 416 -31.76 -0.78 7.62
C ARG A 416 -31.29 0.63 7.26
N PHE A 417 -30.18 0.79 6.55
CA PHE A 417 -29.61 2.10 6.21
C PHE A 417 -29.86 2.46 4.76
N THR A 418 -31.09 2.92 4.50
CA THR A 418 -31.55 3.26 3.14
C THR A 418 -31.03 4.62 2.64
N TYR A 419 -30.57 5.49 3.55
CA TYR A 419 -30.05 6.81 3.21
C TYR A 419 -28.72 7.07 3.90
N ILE A 420 -27.66 7.01 3.09
CA ILE A 420 -26.29 7.20 3.56
C ILE A 420 -25.77 8.55 3.09
N ARG A 421 -25.13 9.27 3.99
CA ARG A 421 -24.52 10.54 3.72
C ARG A 421 -23.12 10.62 4.31
N VAL A 422 -22.17 11.08 3.51
CA VAL A 422 -20.79 11.33 3.92
C VAL A 422 -20.52 12.82 3.88
N ASP A 423 -20.11 13.39 5.00
CA ASP A 423 -19.60 14.77 5.07
C ASP A 423 -18.09 14.73 4.82
N VAL A 424 -17.59 15.63 3.97
CA VAL A 424 -16.16 15.70 3.60
C VAL A 424 -15.66 14.40 2.91
N TYR A 425 -16.38 13.94 1.90
CA TYR A 425 -16.03 12.73 1.13
C TYR A 425 -14.61 12.73 0.55
N GLN A 426 -14.05 13.91 0.26
CA GLN A 426 -12.67 14.06 -0.26
C GLN A 426 -11.58 13.54 0.68
N ASP A 427 -11.87 13.42 1.96
CA ASP A 427 -10.91 12.99 2.99
C ASP A 427 -11.07 11.49 3.34
N THR A 428 -11.94 10.75 2.62
CA THR A 428 -12.11 9.30 2.78
C THR A 428 -10.89 8.55 2.28
N ASN A 429 -10.44 7.54 3.06
CA ASN A 429 -9.40 6.60 2.66
C ASN A 429 -10.00 5.37 1.96
N ASP A 430 -9.14 4.53 1.37
CA ASP A 430 -9.56 3.35 0.58
C ASP A 430 -10.41 2.36 1.41
N ALA A 431 -10.10 2.15 2.69
CA ALA A 431 -10.87 1.25 3.57
C ALA A 431 -12.27 1.80 3.85
N GLN A 432 -12.40 3.12 4.05
CA GLN A 432 -13.67 3.79 4.23
C GLN A 432 -14.50 3.80 2.95
N GLU A 433 -13.85 3.95 1.78
CA GLU A 433 -14.53 3.85 0.48
C GLU A 433 -15.05 2.43 0.26
N LEU A 434 -14.26 1.40 0.55
CA LEU A 434 -14.69 0.00 0.48
C LEU A 434 -15.87 -0.26 1.40
N PHE A 435 -15.85 0.31 2.60
CA PHE A 435 -16.95 0.23 3.56
C PHE A 435 -18.24 0.87 3.02
N LEU A 436 -18.13 2.05 2.43
CA LEU A 436 -19.25 2.74 1.81
C LEU A 436 -19.77 1.97 0.58
N ALA A 437 -18.88 1.42 -0.22
CA ALA A 437 -19.25 0.59 -1.37
C ALA A 437 -20.01 -0.65 -0.92
N ALA A 438 -19.57 -1.31 0.17
CA ALA A 438 -20.22 -2.48 0.73
C ALA A 438 -21.61 -2.21 1.34
N LEU A 439 -21.89 -0.98 1.76
CA LEU A 439 -23.21 -0.56 2.23
C LEU A 439 -24.19 -0.20 1.10
N ARG A 440 -23.71 0.03 -0.13
CA ARG A 440 -24.58 0.31 -1.29
C ARG A 440 -25.33 -0.96 -1.69
N LYS A 441 -26.61 -0.76 -2.08
CA LYS A 441 -27.42 -1.81 -2.70
C LYS A 441 -27.04 -1.97 -4.17
#